data_59ef2fb93e5d5db5710c4946c10275cf
#
_entry.id   59ef2fb93e5d5db5710c4946c10275cf
#
_cell.length_a   1.000
_cell.length_b   1.000
_cell.length_c   1.000
_cell.angle_alpha   90.00
_cell.angle_beta   90.00
_cell.angle_gamma   90.00
#
_symmetry.space_group_name_H-M   'P 1'
#
loop_
_entity.id
_entity.type
_entity.pdbx_description
1 polymer ?
#
loop_
_entity_poly.entity_id
_entity_poly.type
_entity_poly.pdbx_seq_one_letter_code
_entity_poly.pdbx_strand_id
1 'polypeptide(L)'
;RQMCIRDRLYALRAMGHGDDLIIADTNFPSDSVARETVLGEVLRIDASAAEVVRAVLSLYPIDTFVEDAAARMEVVGAPNEILPVMQEVQTEVSAVNGPAAMMPIERYAFYARAKQAYAVIQTGERRFYGCFALRKGVVPPDQE
;
A
#
# COMPACT_ATOMS: atom_id res chain seq x y z
N ARG A 1 -12.47 14.84 -10.04
CA ARG A 1 -11.78 14.40 -11.24
C ARG A 1 -11.63 12.89 -11.27
N GLN A 2 -11.93 12.28 -12.40
CA GLN A 2 -11.80 10.84 -12.56
C GLN A 2 -10.37 10.48 -12.99
N MET A 3 -9.73 9.57 -12.23
CA MET A 3 -8.39 9.10 -12.55
C MET A 3 -8.48 8.02 -13.64
N CYS A 4 -7.63 8.11 -14.65
CA CYS A 4 -7.56 7.08 -15.69
C CYS A 4 -6.48 6.05 -15.38
N ILE A 5 -6.52 4.92 -16.09
CA ILE A 5 -5.53 3.85 -15.92
C ILE A 5 -4.12 4.38 -16.17
N ARG A 6 -3.95 5.28 -17.13
CA ARG A 6 -2.64 5.87 -17.43
C ARG A 6 -2.02 6.55 -16.22
N ASP A 7 -2.81 7.32 -15.45
CA ASP A 7 -2.30 8.02 -14.27
C ASP A 7 -1.78 7.04 -13.22
N ARG A 8 -2.49 5.94 -13.02
CA ARG A 8 -2.10 4.90 -12.07
C ARG A 8 -0.83 4.20 -12.50
N LEU A 9 -0.75 3.82 -13.78
CA LEU A 9 0.44 3.18 -14.32
C LEU A 9 1.64 4.11 -14.29
N TYR A 10 1.44 5.39 -14.60
CA TYR A 10 2.50 6.38 -14.51
C TYR A 10 3.09 6.44 -13.10
N ALA A 11 2.23 6.52 -12.08
CA ALA A 11 2.70 6.60 -10.70
C ALA A 11 3.53 5.38 -10.32
N LEU A 12 3.04 4.16 -10.64
CA LEU A 12 3.76 2.93 -10.33
C LEU A 12 5.10 2.84 -11.05
N ARG A 13 5.17 3.31 -12.29
CA ARG A 13 6.42 3.32 -13.06
C ARG A 13 7.39 4.39 -12.58
N ALA A 14 6.88 5.53 -12.15
CA ALA A 14 7.70 6.63 -11.67
C ALA A 14 8.35 6.35 -10.32
N MET A 15 7.77 5.44 -9.52
CA MET A 15 8.33 5.08 -8.22
C MET A 15 9.65 4.33 -8.40
N GLY A 16 10.61 4.67 -7.54
CA GLY A 16 11.91 4.00 -7.49
C GLY A 16 12.05 3.09 -6.28
N HIS A 17 13.19 2.43 -6.18
CA HIS A 17 13.50 1.57 -5.04
C HIS A 17 13.40 2.37 -3.72
N GLY A 18 12.67 1.82 -2.79
CA GLY A 18 12.48 2.45 -1.48
C GLY A 18 11.28 3.38 -1.37
N ASP A 19 10.62 3.72 -2.49
CA ASP A 19 9.41 4.51 -2.44
C ASP A 19 8.24 3.69 -1.91
N ASP A 20 7.37 4.32 -1.12
CA ASP A 20 6.18 3.69 -0.55
C ASP A 20 4.94 4.00 -1.38
N LEU A 21 4.07 3.02 -1.46
CA LEU A 21 2.72 3.17 -1.98
C LEU A 21 1.74 2.83 -0.85
N ILE A 22 0.80 3.73 -0.59
CA ILE A 22 -0.20 3.52 0.46
C ILE A 22 -1.50 3.03 -0.19
N ILE A 23 -2.03 1.94 0.35
CA ILE A 23 -3.33 1.39 -0.05
C ILE A 23 -4.29 1.67 1.10
N ALA A 24 -5.32 2.46 0.86
CA ALA A 24 -6.17 2.99 1.93
C ALA A 24 -7.63 2.59 1.75
N ASP A 25 -8.33 2.42 2.88
CA ASP A 25 -9.77 2.19 2.90
C ASP A 25 -10.53 3.52 2.71
N THR A 26 -11.86 3.45 2.69
CA THR A 26 -12.70 4.64 2.45
C THR A 26 -12.70 5.61 3.62
N ASN A 27 -12.23 5.21 4.79
CA ASN A 27 -12.22 6.05 6.00
C ASN A 27 -10.90 6.78 6.22
N PHE A 28 -9.83 6.33 5.59
CA PHE A 28 -8.52 6.98 5.70
C PHE A 28 -8.58 8.38 5.10
N PRO A 29 -7.91 9.38 5.69
CA PRO A 29 -7.92 10.74 5.14
C PRO A 29 -7.04 10.83 3.88
N SER A 30 -7.43 10.12 2.84
CA SER A 30 -6.60 9.90 1.65
C SER A 30 -6.30 11.19 0.90
N ASP A 31 -7.28 12.07 0.75
CA ASP A 31 -7.06 13.29 -0.02
C ASP A 31 -6.06 14.23 0.66
N SER A 32 -6.23 14.47 1.96
CA SER A 32 -5.32 15.37 2.67
C SER A 32 -3.92 14.79 2.79
N VAL A 33 -3.81 13.49 3.02
CA VAL A 33 -2.49 12.83 3.09
C VAL A 33 -1.83 12.83 1.73
N ALA A 34 -2.58 12.53 0.67
CA ALA A 34 -2.02 12.48 -0.69
C ALA A 34 -1.42 13.80 -1.14
N ARG A 35 -1.97 14.93 -0.66
CA ARG A 35 -1.43 16.25 -0.99
C ARG A 35 -0.01 16.45 -0.49
N GLU A 36 0.40 15.70 0.53
CA GLU A 36 1.76 15.79 1.09
C GLU A 36 2.71 14.76 0.49
N THR A 37 2.21 13.86 -0.36
CA THR A 37 3.04 12.84 -1.02
C THR A 37 3.77 13.44 -2.23
N VAL A 38 4.70 12.66 -2.78
CA VAL A 38 5.44 13.08 -3.98
C VAL A 38 4.50 13.35 -5.15
N LEU A 39 3.52 12.45 -5.37
CA LEU A 39 2.56 12.63 -6.46
C LEU A 39 1.64 13.85 -6.23
N GLY A 40 1.30 14.13 -4.97
CA GLY A 40 0.56 15.32 -4.59
C GLY A 40 -0.95 15.24 -4.77
N GLU A 41 -1.49 14.15 -5.30
CA GLU A 41 -2.93 13.93 -5.44
C GLU A 41 -3.28 12.47 -5.23
N VAL A 42 -4.53 12.22 -4.80
CA VAL A 42 -4.98 10.87 -4.52
C VAL A 42 -5.28 10.12 -5.82
N LEU A 43 -4.87 8.85 -5.86
CA LEU A 43 -5.30 7.91 -6.89
C LEU A 43 -6.50 7.12 -6.35
N ARG A 44 -7.45 6.77 -7.22
CA ARG A 44 -8.64 6.02 -6.80
C ARG A 44 -8.79 4.75 -7.62
N ILE A 45 -9.06 3.64 -6.94
CA ILE A 45 -9.40 2.36 -7.58
C ILE A 45 -10.57 1.78 -6.81
N ASP A 46 -11.72 1.64 -7.47
CA ASP A 46 -12.95 1.16 -6.84
C ASP A 46 -12.99 -0.37 -6.80
N ALA A 47 -12.16 -0.92 -5.93
CA ALA A 47 -12.04 -2.35 -5.71
C ALA A 47 -11.64 -2.56 -4.24
N SER A 48 -11.71 -3.81 -3.76
CA SER A 48 -11.32 -4.11 -2.38
C SER A 48 -9.81 -3.92 -2.17
N ALA A 49 -9.39 -3.79 -0.92
CA ALA A 49 -7.97 -3.64 -0.60
C ALA A 49 -7.14 -4.79 -1.18
N ALA A 50 -7.60 -6.03 -1.00
CA ALA A 50 -6.86 -7.20 -1.51
C ALA A 50 -6.78 -7.21 -3.04
N GLU A 51 -7.85 -6.83 -3.72
CA GLU A 51 -7.84 -6.76 -5.20
C GLU A 51 -6.85 -5.71 -5.69
N VAL A 52 -6.81 -4.54 -5.03
CA VAL A 52 -5.87 -3.48 -5.39
C VAL A 52 -4.43 -3.91 -5.12
N VAL A 53 -4.17 -4.54 -3.98
CA VAL A 53 -2.84 -5.05 -3.65
C VAL A 53 -2.39 -6.08 -4.68
N ARG A 54 -3.26 -7.01 -5.06
CA ARG A 54 -2.94 -7.98 -6.11
C ARG A 54 -2.53 -7.29 -7.41
N ALA A 55 -3.30 -6.31 -7.84
CA ALA A 55 -3.02 -5.58 -9.08
C ALA A 55 -1.69 -4.83 -9.00
N VAL A 56 -1.42 -4.16 -7.89
CA VAL A 56 -0.15 -3.45 -7.68
C VAL A 56 1.02 -4.42 -7.71
N LEU A 57 0.93 -5.53 -6.99
CA LEU A 57 2.02 -6.49 -6.91
C LEU A 57 2.27 -7.24 -8.21
N SER A 58 1.34 -7.21 -9.15
CA SER A 58 1.58 -7.72 -10.49
C SER A 58 2.47 -6.78 -11.31
N LEU A 59 2.66 -5.55 -10.86
CA LEU A 59 3.37 -4.51 -11.61
C LEU A 59 4.69 -4.09 -10.99
N TYR A 60 4.90 -4.35 -9.70
CA TYR A 60 6.20 -4.07 -9.11
C TYR A 60 6.50 -5.02 -7.94
N PRO A 61 7.81 -5.27 -7.66
CA PRO A 61 8.21 -6.12 -6.54
C PRO A 61 8.17 -5.36 -5.22
N ILE A 62 8.02 -6.09 -4.12
CA ILE A 62 8.21 -5.56 -2.77
C ILE A 62 9.71 -5.54 -2.46
N ASP A 63 10.14 -4.55 -1.69
CA ASP A 63 11.54 -4.43 -1.27
C ASP A 63 11.89 -5.57 -0.30
N THR A 64 12.92 -6.35 -0.64
CA THR A 64 13.38 -7.45 0.19
C THR A 64 14.53 -7.06 1.14
N PHE A 65 15.00 -5.82 1.07
CA PHE A 65 16.13 -5.36 1.87
C PHE A 65 15.73 -4.81 3.24
N VAL A 66 14.44 -4.57 3.49
CA VAL A 66 13.93 -4.03 4.74
C VAL A 66 12.75 -4.86 5.24
N GLU A 67 12.61 -4.94 6.57
CA GLU A 67 11.58 -5.78 7.18
C GLU A 67 10.18 -5.17 7.10
N ASP A 68 10.09 -3.85 7.00
CA ASP A 68 8.83 -3.13 6.97
C ASP A 68 8.35 -2.79 5.57
N ALA A 69 8.83 -3.52 4.57
CA ALA A 69 8.46 -3.27 3.17
C ALA A 69 6.97 -3.49 2.93
N ALA A 70 6.38 -4.49 3.58
CA ALA A 70 4.93 -4.69 3.56
C ALA A 70 4.41 -4.47 4.98
N ALA A 71 3.58 -3.46 5.18
CA ALA A 71 3.12 -3.06 6.49
C ALA A 71 1.61 -2.85 6.52
N ARG A 72 1.03 -2.99 7.70
CA ARG A 72 -0.39 -2.76 7.95
C ARG A 72 -0.58 -1.79 9.11
N MET A 73 -1.68 -1.05 9.10
CA MET A 73 -2.06 -0.26 10.27
C MET A 73 -2.58 -1.23 11.33
N GLU A 74 -1.97 -1.21 12.53
CA GLU A 74 -2.42 -2.08 13.61
C GLU A 74 -3.73 -1.61 14.23
N VAL A 75 -4.48 -2.54 14.81
CA VAL A 75 -5.71 -2.22 15.52
C VAL A 75 -5.35 -1.48 16.82
N VAL A 76 -5.98 -0.35 17.05
CA VAL A 76 -5.74 0.44 18.26
C VAL A 76 -6.08 -0.39 19.51
N GLY A 77 -5.10 -0.53 20.39
CA GLY A 77 -5.26 -1.33 21.62
C GLY A 77 -5.07 -2.84 21.43
N ALA A 78 -4.88 -3.31 20.19
CA ALA A 78 -4.71 -4.74 19.90
C ALA A 78 -3.79 -4.92 18.69
N PRO A 79 -2.50 -4.58 18.82
CA PRO A 79 -1.58 -4.55 17.67
C PRO A 79 -1.36 -5.89 16.98
N ASN A 80 -1.61 -6.99 17.69
CA ASN A 80 -1.43 -8.32 17.14
C ASN A 80 -2.71 -8.93 16.57
N GLU A 81 -3.82 -8.20 16.64
CA GLU A 81 -5.08 -8.67 16.07
C GLU A 81 -5.02 -8.64 14.55
N ILE A 82 -5.44 -9.76 13.92
CA ILE A 82 -5.47 -9.87 12.46
C ILE A 82 -6.93 -9.92 12.02
N LEU A 83 -7.42 -8.81 11.45
CA LEU A 83 -8.78 -8.72 10.95
C LEU A 83 -8.88 -9.41 9.58
N PRO A 84 -10.09 -9.80 9.14
CA PRO A 84 -10.27 -10.45 7.84
C PRO A 84 -9.65 -9.67 6.67
N VAL A 85 -9.78 -8.34 6.65
CA VAL A 85 -9.19 -7.53 5.59
C VAL A 85 -7.67 -7.64 5.58
N MET A 86 -7.05 -7.72 6.75
CA MET A 86 -5.60 -7.89 6.87
C MET A 86 -5.17 -9.27 6.38
N GLN A 87 -5.95 -10.31 6.72
CA GLN A 87 -5.66 -11.66 6.28
C GLN A 87 -5.74 -11.79 4.76
N GLU A 88 -6.73 -11.17 4.14
CA GLU A 88 -6.89 -11.17 2.69
C GLU A 88 -5.69 -10.51 2.00
N VAL A 89 -5.25 -9.35 2.51
CA VAL A 89 -4.09 -8.66 1.95
C VAL A 89 -2.80 -9.43 2.20
N GLN A 90 -2.66 -10.03 3.40
CA GLN A 90 -1.50 -10.88 3.70
C GLN A 90 -1.39 -12.05 2.70
N THR A 91 -2.52 -12.63 2.31
CA THR A 91 -2.53 -13.71 1.32
C THR A 91 -1.94 -13.24 -0.02
N GLU A 92 -2.31 -12.05 -0.47
CA GLU A 92 -1.78 -11.50 -1.73
C GLU A 92 -0.28 -11.17 -1.61
N VAL A 93 0.13 -10.60 -0.49
CA VAL A 93 1.54 -10.29 -0.25
C VAL A 93 2.36 -11.58 -0.18
N SER A 94 1.88 -12.59 0.51
CA SER A 94 2.59 -13.87 0.65
C SER A 94 2.74 -14.60 -0.67
N ALA A 95 1.80 -14.42 -1.59
CA ALA A 95 1.87 -15.05 -2.91
C ALA A 95 3.09 -14.60 -3.71
N VAL A 96 3.60 -13.40 -3.46
CA VAL A 96 4.76 -12.85 -4.18
C VAL A 96 5.99 -12.67 -3.31
N ASN A 97 5.84 -12.60 -1.98
CA ASN A 97 6.94 -12.27 -1.06
C ASN A 97 7.20 -13.35 -0.01
N GLY A 98 6.51 -14.47 -0.08
CA GLY A 98 6.69 -15.56 0.90
C GLY A 98 5.94 -15.34 2.20
N PRO A 99 6.15 -16.22 3.19
CA PRO A 99 5.27 -16.32 4.36
C PRO A 99 5.48 -15.26 5.44
N ALA A 100 6.41 -14.33 5.27
CA ALA A 100 6.68 -13.31 6.29
C ALA A 100 5.45 -12.44 6.52
N ALA A 101 5.08 -12.22 7.79
CA ALA A 101 3.94 -11.39 8.15
C ALA A 101 4.23 -9.91 7.86
N MET A 102 3.17 -9.17 7.46
CA MET A 102 3.27 -7.72 7.35
C MET A 102 3.59 -7.11 8.71
N MET A 103 4.39 -6.06 8.72
CA MET A 103 4.76 -5.33 9.92
C MET A 103 3.57 -4.50 10.42
N PRO A 104 3.14 -4.67 11.68
CA PRO A 104 2.11 -3.77 12.24
C PRO A 104 2.72 -2.41 12.54
N ILE A 105 1.99 -1.35 12.19
CA ILE A 105 2.42 0.03 12.45
C ILE A 105 1.30 0.75 13.18
N GLU A 106 1.65 1.44 14.27
CA GLU A 106 0.73 2.25 15.06
C GLU A 106 0.11 3.35 14.18
N ARG A 107 -1.14 3.70 14.45
CA ARG A 107 -1.95 4.58 13.58
C ARG A 107 -1.27 5.90 13.21
N TYR A 108 -0.72 6.61 14.18
CA TYR A 108 -0.10 7.91 13.89
C TYR A 108 1.24 7.76 13.18
N ALA A 109 1.98 6.70 13.49
CA ALA A 109 3.20 6.38 12.75
C ALA A 109 2.87 6.00 11.30
N PHE A 110 1.75 5.31 11.08
CA PHE A 110 1.28 5.01 9.74
C PHE A 110 0.93 6.29 8.97
N TYR A 111 0.24 7.23 9.60
CA TYR A 111 -0.07 8.51 8.97
C TYR A 111 1.21 9.27 8.60
N ALA A 112 2.20 9.28 9.48
CA ALA A 112 3.47 9.95 9.19
C ALA A 112 4.20 9.32 8.00
N ARG A 113 4.23 7.98 7.95
CA ARG A 113 4.81 7.26 6.81
C ARG A 113 4.05 7.54 5.53
N ALA A 114 2.72 7.59 5.61
CA ALA A 114 1.88 7.84 4.45
C ALA A 114 2.13 9.22 3.84
N LYS A 115 2.34 10.24 4.67
CA LYS A 115 2.63 11.60 4.20
C LYS A 115 3.95 11.69 3.46
N GLN A 116 4.89 10.80 3.76
CA GLN A 116 6.19 10.74 3.10
C GLN A 116 6.22 9.75 1.94
N ALA A 117 5.11 9.09 1.66
CA ALA A 117 5.03 8.12 0.58
C ALA A 117 5.06 8.79 -0.79
N TYR A 118 5.27 7.99 -1.83
CA TYR A 118 5.18 8.49 -3.20
C TYR A 118 3.74 8.82 -3.57
N ALA A 119 2.81 7.93 -3.25
CA ALA A 119 1.40 8.10 -3.61
C ALA A 119 0.48 7.35 -2.65
N VAL A 120 -0.79 7.74 -2.65
CA VAL A 120 -1.87 7.07 -1.92
C VAL A 120 -2.92 6.61 -2.93
N ILE A 121 -3.30 5.33 -2.87
CA ILE A 121 -4.45 4.79 -3.61
C ILE A 121 -5.60 4.63 -2.62
N GLN A 122 -6.68 5.37 -2.82
CA GLN A 122 -7.92 5.14 -2.12
C GLN A 122 -8.68 4.04 -2.82
N THR A 123 -8.96 2.95 -2.09
CA THR A 123 -9.72 1.81 -2.60
C THR A 123 -11.20 1.95 -2.29
N GLY A 124 -12.01 1.00 -2.75
CA GLY A 124 -13.40 0.88 -2.35
C GLY A 124 -13.59 0.08 -1.07
N GLU A 125 -12.52 -0.22 -0.33
CA GLU A 125 -12.58 -1.02 0.89
C GLU A 125 -13.32 -0.25 1.99
N ARG A 126 -14.39 -0.82 2.52
CA ARG A 126 -15.23 -0.16 3.53
C ARG A 126 -14.97 -0.65 4.94
N ARG A 127 -14.26 -1.78 5.10
CA ARG A 127 -13.95 -2.33 6.42
C ARG A 127 -12.85 -1.52 7.09
N PHE A 128 -12.91 -1.45 8.43
CA PHE A 128 -11.92 -0.69 9.21
C PHE A 128 -10.53 -1.32 9.11
N TYR A 129 -9.51 -0.49 9.24
CA TYR A 129 -8.11 -0.89 9.23
C TYR A 129 -7.66 -1.51 7.91
N GLY A 130 -8.32 -1.17 6.82
CA GLY A 130 -7.91 -1.60 5.49
C GLY A 130 -6.83 -0.69 4.89
N CYS A 131 -5.79 -0.41 5.65
CA CYS A 131 -4.72 0.52 5.26
C CYS A 131 -3.37 -0.20 5.32
N PHE A 132 -2.63 -0.12 4.22
CA PHE A 132 -1.39 -0.87 4.04
C PHE A 132 -0.35 0.00 3.35
N ALA A 133 0.93 -0.32 3.59
CA ALA A 133 2.05 0.33 2.92
C ALA A 133 2.90 -0.73 2.23
N LEU A 134 3.22 -0.49 0.97
CA LEU A 134 4.04 -1.39 0.16
C LEU A 134 5.23 -0.61 -0.37
N ARG A 135 6.45 -1.02 0.01
CA ARG A 135 7.68 -0.37 -0.44
C ARG A 135 8.21 -1.06 -1.67
N LYS A 136 8.46 -0.27 -2.71
CA LYS A 136 8.91 -0.81 -3.99
C LYS A 136 10.35 -1.31 -3.89
N GLY A 137 10.57 -2.53 -4.39
CA GLY A 137 11.89 -3.15 -4.48
C GLY A 137 12.55 -2.91 -5.83
N VAL A 138 13.59 -3.67 -6.10
CA VAL A 138 14.32 -3.60 -7.36
C VAL A 138 13.90 -4.74 -8.28
N VAL A 139 13.95 -4.49 -9.59
CA VAL A 139 13.79 -5.52 -10.61
C VAL A 139 15.18 -5.82 -11.15
N PRO A 140 15.72 -7.04 -10.89
CA PRO A 140 17.04 -7.40 -11.44
C PRO A 140 17.03 -7.42 -12.97
N PRO A 141 18.17 -7.09 -13.62
CA PRO A 141 18.21 -7.01 -15.09
C PRO A 141 17.81 -8.28 -15.82
N ASP A 142 18.06 -9.43 -15.21
CA ASP A 142 17.75 -10.74 -15.81
C ASP A 142 16.27 -11.13 -15.70
N GLN A 143 15.43 -10.29 -15.09
CA GLN A 143 14.00 -10.51 -14.95
C GLN A 143 13.17 -9.58 -15.83
N GLU A 144 13.81 -8.77 -16.64
CA GLU A 144 13.12 -7.85 -17.54
C GLU A 144 12.55 -8.53 -18.77
#